data_f4e10130875ff7a2ba0bf8841cce0fba
#
_entry.id   f4e10130875ff7a2ba0bf8841cce0fba
#
_cell.length_a   1.000
_cell.length_b   1.000
_cell.length_c   1.000
_cell.angle_alpha   90.00
_cell.angle_beta   90.00
_cell.angle_gamma   90.00
#
_symmetry.space_group_name_H-M   'P 1'
#
loop_
_entity.id
_entity.type
_entity.pdbx_description
1 polymer ?
#
loop_
_entity_poly.entity_id
_entity_poly.type
_entity_poly.pdbx_seq_one_letter_code
_entity_poly.pdbx_strand_id
1 'polypeptide(L)'
;MKHYRIFSFILLFICAAFGQSCSISSSGREVLDMNTDWAFYRGDVVEGSRTDLDDSGWIPVALPHIMQLEMKHCGGNSIYDGIGWYRRYFKLPAKYKDKRIVVSFEGVMTNCDVYLNGQKVTEHHGGYMGFVADLTDRIDWNGNNVLAVRVSAEPDPLTPPGKPQDKMDFYYYSGIYRDVRMVITDKVYITDPLQEDIVAGGGQFVTYPEVTKDKARAHLATHVRNLTDKDQTLSVFSQLVDSAGHVIAEAE
;
A
#
# COMPACT_ATOMS: atom_id res chain seq x y z
N MET A 1 -30.89 -59.57 -49.74
CA MET A 1 -30.63 -58.83 -48.50
C MET A 1 -29.83 -57.59 -48.83
N LYS A 2 -30.48 -56.43 -48.79
CA LYS A 2 -29.84 -55.13 -49.12
C LYS A 2 -29.37 -54.48 -47.84
N HIS A 3 -28.06 -54.24 -47.72
CA HIS A 3 -27.46 -53.51 -46.61
C HIS A 3 -27.54 -51.99 -46.90
N TYR A 4 -28.31 -51.24 -46.10
CA TYR A 4 -28.26 -49.79 -46.07
C TYR A 4 -27.18 -49.34 -45.10
N ARG A 5 -26.17 -48.61 -45.60
CA ARG A 5 -25.19 -47.91 -44.79
C ARG A 5 -25.76 -46.53 -44.49
N ILE A 6 -26.04 -46.25 -43.20
CA ILE A 6 -26.41 -44.94 -42.72
C ILE A 6 -25.11 -44.15 -42.48
N PHE A 7 -24.87 -43.11 -43.25
CA PHE A 7 -23.84 -42.13 -43.00
C PHE A 7 -24.40 -41.09 -42.04
N SER A 8 -23.88 -41.06 -40.80
CA SER A 8 -24.20 -40.08 -39.81
C SER A 8 -23.27 -38.86 -40.01
N PHE A 9 -23.78 -37.75 -40.50
CA PHE A 9 -23.08 -36.47 -40.56
C PHE A 9 -23.16 -35.83 -39.18
N ILE A 10 -22.03 -35.80 -38.45
CA ILE A 10 -21.91 -34.99 -37.25
C ILE A 10 -21.52 -33.58 -37.67
N LEU A 11 -22.49 -32.66 -37.58
CA LEU A 11 -22.27 -31.23 -37.79
C LEU A 11 -21.67 -30.64 -36.53
N LEU A 12 -20.35 -30.39 -36.54
CA LEU A 12 -19.64 -29.74 -35.42
C LEU A 12 -19.94 -28.23 -35.51
N PHE A 13 -20.84 -27.73 -34.66
CA PHE A 13 -21.06 -26.30 -34.47
C PHE A 13 -19.91 -25.76 -33.59
N ILE A 14 -18.93 -25.12 -34.22
CA ILE A 14 -17.92 -24.32 -33.48
C ILE A 14 -18.56 -22.97 -33.18
N CYS A 15 -19.10 -22.82 -31.96
CA CYS A 15 -19.44 -21.51 -31.41
C CYS A 15 -18.12 -20.77 -31.13
N ALA A 16 -17.68 -19.93 -32.07
CA ALA A 16 -16.68 -18.92 -31.80
C ALA A 16 -17.31 -17.86 -30.87
N ALA A 17 -17.19 -18.06 -29.57
CA ALA A 17 -17.44 -17.01 -28.60
C ALA A 17 -16.35 -15.96 -28.79
N PHE A 18 -16.66 -14.89 -29.51
CA PHE A 18 -15.90 -13.66 -29.44
C PHE A 18 -16.04 -13.12 -28.01
N GLY A 19 -15.17 -13.55 -27.13
CA GLY A 19 -14.92 -12.86 -25.89
C GLY A 19 -14.39 -11.48 -26.24
N GLN A 20 -15.24 -10.46 -26.19
CA GLN A 20 -14.76 -9.09 -26.05
C GLN A 20 -14.06 -9.03 -24.70
N SER A 21 -12.75 -9.29 -24.72
CA SER A 21 -11.87 -8.90 -23.65
C SER A 21 -11.99 -7.38 -23.58
N CYS A 22 -12.79 -6.89 -22.64
CA CYS A 22 -12.69 -5.52 -22.20
C CYS A 22 -11.27 -5.37 -21.68
N SER A 23 -10.35 -4.86 -22.52
CA SER A 23 -9.06 -4.42 -22.08
C SER A 23 -9.35 -3.24 -21.16
N ILE A 24 -9.41 -3.51 -19.86
CA ILE A 24 -9.22 -2.48 -18.85
C ILE A 24 -7.85 -1.93 -19.19
N SER A 25 -7.83 -0.75 -19.81
CA SER A 25 -6.62 0.05 -19.97
C SER A 25 -6.00 0.10 -18.59
N SER A 26 -4.81 -0.50 -18.42
CA SER A 26 -4.12 -0.48 -17.15
C SER A 26 -4.03 0.98 -16.75
N SER A 27 -4.75 1.37 -15.71
CA SER A 27 -4.52 2.66 -15.08
C SER A 27 -3.01 2.74 -14.88
N GLY A 28 -2.35 3.86 -15.20
CA GLY A 28 -0.90 3.99 -15.08
C GLY A 28 -0.41 3.84 -13.62
N ARG A 29 -1.19 3.18 -12.78
CA ARG A 29 -0.95 2.82 -11.38
C ARG A 29 -0.92 1.30 -11.23
N GLU A 30 0.19 0.77 -10.74
CA GLU A 30 0.36 -0.62 -10.35
C GLU A 30 0.58 -0.69 -8.84
N VAL A 31 -0.08 -1.63 -8.16
CA VAL A 31 0.03 -1.82 -6.71
C VAL A 31 0.58 -3.22 -6.46
N LEU A 32 1.72 -3.29 -5.78
CA LEU A 32 2.36 -4.53 -5.40
C LEU A 32 2.18 -4.76 -3.91
N ASP A 33 1.79 -5.98 -3.54
CA ASP A 33 1.74 -6.40 -2.15
C ASP A 33 3.15 -6.49 -1.58
N MET A 34 3.37 -5.87 -0.41
CA MET A 34 4.63 -5.89 0.31
C MET A 34 4.51 -6.60 1.66
N ASN A 35 3.45 -7.38 1.92
CA ASN A 35 3.16 -7.96 3.22
C ASN A 35 3.99 -9.21 3.54
N THR A 36 4.61 -9.86 2.56
CA THR A 36 5.41 -11.07 2.76
C THR A 36 6.91 -10.78 2.78
N ASP A 37 7.69 -11.80 3.21
CA ASP A 37 9.16 -11.81 3.12
C ASP A 37 9.86 -10.75 3.98
N TRP A 38 9.32 -10.46 5.15
CA TRP A 38 9.97 -9.62 6.13
C TRP A 38 10.79 -10.44 7.13
N ALA A 39 11.92 -9.87 7.56
CA ALA A 39 12.68 -10.32 8.71
C ALA A 39 12.46 -9.33 9.85
N PHE A 40 12.18 -9.84 11.05
CA PHE A 40 11.89 -9.05 12.25
C PHE A 40 12.89 -9.33 13.36
N TYR A 41 13.34 -8.28 14.04
CA TYR A 41 14.13 -8.36 15.26
C TYR A 41 13.51 -7.50 16.36
N ARG A 42 13.26 -8.10 17.52
CA ARG A 42 12.75 -7.38 18.69
C ARG A 42 13.92 -6.87 19.52
N GLY A 43 14.19 -5.59 19.45
CA GLY A 43 15.30 -4.90 20.08
C GLY A 43 15.84 -3.80 19.18
N ASP A 44 16.69 -2.95 19.71
CA ASP A 44 17.40 -1.99 18.87
C ASP A 44 18.69 -2.61 18.30
N VAL A 45 18.99 -2.26 17.07
CA VAL A 45 20.17 -2.74 16.35
C VAL A 45 20.96 -1.54 15.86
N VAL A 46 22.19 -1.42 16.28
CA VAL A 46 23.08 -0.38 15.78
C VAL A 46 23.23 -0.54 14.28
N GLU A 47 22.96 0.54 13.54
CA GLU A 47 23.00 0.55 12.07
C GLU A 47 22.09 -0.52 11.41
N GLY A 48 20.92 -0.83 12.01
CA GLY A 48 19.96 -1.82 11.49
C GLY A 48 19.47 -1.58 10.07
N SER A 49 19.70 -0.39 9.52
CA SER A 49 19.38 -0.02 8.13
C SER A 49 20.45 -0.42 7.11
N ARG A 50 21.66 -0.81 7.52
CA ARG A 50 22.76 -1.15 6.60
C ARG A 50 22.41 -2.29 5.66
N THR A 51 22.88 -2.21 4.42
CA THR A 51 22.63 -3.23 3.40
C THR A 51 23.41 -4.52 3.62
N ASP A 52 24.57 -4.42 4.29
CA ASP A 52 25.48 -5.52 4.58
C ASP A 52 25.29 -6.12 5.99
N LEU A 53 24.25 -5.71 6.71
CA LEU A 53 23.90 -6.30 8.00
C LEU A 53 23.49 -7.76 7.82
N ASP A 54 24.10 -8.66 8.61
CA ASP A 54 23.66 -10.06 8.70
C ASP A 54 22.38 -10.15 9.53
N ASP A 55 21.27 -10.34 8.86
CA ASP A 55 19.93 -10.54 9.46
C ASP A 55 19.44 -12.00 9.36
N SER A 56 20.34 -12.94 9.08
CA SER A 56 20.01 -14.36 8.96
C SER A 56 19.40 -14.98 10.23
N GLY A 57 19.72 -14.40 11.39
CA GLY A 57 19.14 -14.78 12.69
C GLY A 57 17.82 -14.09 13.05
N TRP A 58 17.29 -13.25 12.18
CA TRP A 58 16.03 -12.55 12.42
C TRP A 58 14.83 -13.46 12.17
N ILE A 59 13.70 -13.16 12.79
CA ILE A 59 12.48 -13.96 12.69
C ILE A 59 11.78 -13.65 11.37
N PRO A 60 11.52 -14.64 10.49
CA PRO A 60 10.73 -14.41 9.30
C PRO A 60 9.27 -14.14 9.68
N VAL A 61 8.70 -13.07 9.15
CA VAL A 61 7.32 -12.66 9.44
C VAL A 61 6.60 -12.19 8.18
N ALA A 62 5.28 -12.24 8.23
CA ALA A 62 4.40 -11.56 7.28
C ALA A 62 3.63 -10.43 8.02
N LEU A 63 3.28 -9.38 7.27
CA LEU A 63 2.45 -8.31 7.77
C LEU A 63 0.95 -8.63 7.51
N PRO A 64 0.06 -8.14 8.35
CA PRO A 64 0.27 -7.36 9.58
C PRO A 64 1.03 -8.14 10.67
N HIS A 65 1.95 -7.47 11.37
CA HIS A 65 2.76 -8.09 12.42
C HIS A 65 2.86 -7.17 13.65
N ILE A 66 2.91 -7.78 14.83
CA ILE A 66 3.04 -7.09 16.11
C ILE A 66 4.30 -7.56 16.86
N MET A 67 4.98 -6.64 17.53
CA MET A 67 6.26 -6.92 18.20
C MET A 67 6.13 -7.84 19.40
N GLN A 68 4.94 -7.92 20.03
CA GLN A 68 4.65 -8.80 21.14
C GLN A 68 3.20 -9.27 21.07
N LEU A 69 2.99 -10.59 20.92
CA LEU A 69 1.66 -11.19 20.90
C LEU A 69 1.08 -11.37 22.31
N GLU A 70 1.88 -11.87 23.23
CA GLU A 70 1.47 -12.17 24.61
C GLU A 70 1.74 -10.99 25.55
N MET A 71 0.86 -10.01 25.51
CA MET A 71 0.93 -8.87 26.44
C MET A 71 0.32 -9.22 27.81
N LYS A 72 0.69 -8.45 28.84
CA LYS A 72 0.33 -8.65 30.24
C LYS A 72 -1.16 -8.97 30.48
N HIS A 73 -2.07 -8.38 29.71
CA HIS A 73 -3.52 -8.60 29.87
C HIS A 73 -4.12 -9.57 28.85
N CYS A 74 -3.27 -10.15 27.98
CA CYS A 74 -3.65 -11.15 27.01
C CYS A 74 -2.97 -12.51 27.30
N GLY A 75 -2.65 -12.77 28.58
CA GLY A 75 -2.00 -14.01 29.03
C GLY A 75 -0.49 -13.91 29.22
N GLY A 76 0.14 -12.80 28.84
CA GLY A 76 1.56 -12.53 29.09
C GLY A 76 1.82 -11.84 30.43
N ASN A 77 3.11 -11.69 30.76
CA ASN A 77 3.56 -11.12 32.04
C ASN A 77 4.12 -9.70 31.92
N SER A 78 4.29 -9.19 30.71
CA SER A 78 4.94 -7.90 30.44
C SER A 78 4.30 -7.16 29.28
N ILE A 79 4.68 -5.88 29.17
CA ILE A 79 4.42 -5.02 28.02
C ILE A 79 5.77 -4.74 27.40
N TYR A 80 5.91 -4.94 26.09
CA TYR A 80 7.09 -4.52 25.35
C TYR A 80 6.83 -3.13 24.76
N ASP A 81 7.54 -2.16 25.29
CA ASP A 81 7.50 -0.74 24.90
C ASP A 81 8.87 -0.25 24.36
N GLY A 82 9.60 -1.14 23.72
CA GLY A 82 10.92 -0.88 23.14
C GLY A 82 10.90 -0.76 21.62
N ILE A 83 12.07 -1.05 21.03
CA ILE A 83 12.32 -0.93 19.60
C ILE A 83 12.18 -2.27 18.90
N GLY A 84 11.66 -2.26 17.67
CA GLY A 84 11.70 -3.39 16.75
C GLY A 84 12.17 -2.97 15.37
N TRP A 85 12.89 -3.84 14.71
CA TRP A 85 13.33 -3.65 13.35
C TRP A 85 12.68 -4.65 12.41
N TYR A 86 12.27 -4.14 11.24
CA TYR A 86 11.74 -4.92 10.13
C TYR A 86 12.61 -4.69 8.91
N ARG A 87 12.95 -5.75 8.18
CA ARG A 87 13.76 -5.67 6.96
C ARG A 87 13.11 -6.51 5.86
N ARG A 88 13.10 -6.00 4.64
CA ARG A 88 12.61 -6.70 3.46
C ARG A 88 13.50 -6.44 2.26
N TYR A 89 13.87 -7.52 1.59
CA TYR A 89 14.64 -7.45 0.36
C TYR A 89 13.72 -7.51 -0.85
N PHE A 90 14.00 -6.71 -1.86
CA PHE A 90 13.25 -6.75 -3.10
C PHE A 90 14.08 -6.30 -4.30
N LYS A 91 13.64 -6.72 -5.51
CA LYS A 91 14.14 -6.23 -6.80
C LYS A 91 12.97 -5.70 -7.61
N LEU A 92 13.22 -4.66 -8.39
CA LEU A 92 12.23 -4.13 -9.31
C LEU A 92 12.67 -4.36 -10.75
N PRO A 93 11.76 -4.78 -11.63
CA PRO A 93 12.00 -4.85 -13.07
C PRO A 93 12.35 -3.49 -13.65
N ALA A 94 13.25 -3.47 -14.64
CA ALA A 94 13.72 -2.25 -15.31
C ALA A 94 12.59 -1.42 -15.98
N LYS A 95 11.43 -2.05 -16.24
CA LYS A 95 10.23 -1.37 -16.78
C LYS A 95 9.72 -0.23 -15.88
N TYR A 96 10.12 -0.20 -14.59
CA TYR A 96 9.71 0.83 -13.63
C TYR A 96 10.70 1.97 -13.47
N LYS A 97 11.83 1.95 -14.20
CA LYS A 97 12.95 2.89 -14.00
C LYS A 97 12.58 4.36 -14.12
N ASP A 98 11.60 4.66 -14.99
CA ASP A 98 11.13 6.03 -15.21
C ASP A 98 9.81 6.34 -14.51
N LYS A 99 9.38 5.47 -13.62
CA LYS A 99 8.14 5.59 -12.85
C LYS A 99 8.39 6.21 -11.48
N ARG A 100 7.36 6.75 -10.90
CA ARG A 100 7.32 7.12 -9.49
C ARG A 100 7.03 5.86 -8.65
N ILE A 101 7.81 5.64 -7.60
CA ILE A 101 7.75 4.44 -6.74
C ILE A 101 7.64 4.89 -5.29
N VAL A 102 6.53 4.54 -4.65
CA VAL A 102 6.32 4.83 -3.23
C VAL A 102 5.89 3.59 -2.48
N VAL A 103 6.18 3.55 -1.18
CA VAL A 103 5.64 2.53 -0.28
C VAL A 103 4.65 3.20 0.65
N SER A 104 3.42 2.70 0.65
CA SER A 104 2.34 3.13 1.53
C SER A 104 2.23 2.16 2.70
N PHE A 105 2.32 2.70 3.91
CA PHE A 105 2.07 2.00 5.17
C PHE A 105 0.70 2.42 5.68
N GLU A 106 -0.21 1.48 5.88
CA GLU A 106 -1.55 1.78 6.39
C GLU A 106 -1.56 2.04 7.90
N GLY A 107 -0.55 1.56 8.63
CA GLY A 107 -0.37 1.85 10.04
C GLY A 107 0.84 1.18 10.65
N VAL A 108 1.63 1.97 11.37
CA VAL A 108 2.79 1.53 12.16
C VAL A 108 2.67 2.14 13.56
N MET A 109 2.66 1.30 14.58
CA MET A 109 2.49 1.75 15.97
C MET A 109 3.83 1.65 16.71
N THR A 110 4.38 2.74 17.27
CA THR A 110 3.83 4.09 17.42
C THR A 110 4.55 5.09 16.52
N ASN A 111 5.88 5.14 16.58
CA ASN A 111 6.76 5.99 15.78
C ASN A 111 7.67 5.10 14.93
N CYS A 112 8.06 5.55 13.76
CA CYS A 112 9.00 4.78 12.95
C CYS A 112 9.89 5.65 12.07
N ASP A 113 11.07 5.09 11.77
CA ASP A 113 11.98 5.55 10.72
C ASP A 113 12.01 4.54 9.59
N VAL A 114 11.89 5.00 8.36
CA VAL A 114 11.96 4.17 7.16
C VAL A 114 13.24 4.46 6.40
N TYR A 115 13.94 3.40 6.03
CA TYR A 115 15.21 3.46 5.31
C TYR A 115 15.13 2.65 4.03
N LEU A 116 15.77 3.12 2.98
CA LEU A 116 16.06 2.34 1.79
C LEU A 116 17.57 2.33 1.55
N ASN A 117 18.15 1.13 1.41
CA ASN A 117 19.56 0.93 1.12
C ASN A 117 20.49 1.69 2.10
N GLY A 118 20.13 1.70 3.39
CA GLY A 118 20.87 2.38 4.46
C GLY A 118 20.58 3.87 4.60
N GLN A 119 19.85 4.49 3.68
CA GLN A 119 19.52 5.92 3.72
C GLN A 119 18.13 6.14 4.29
N LYS A 120 17.98 7.06 5.24
CA LYS A 120 16.67 7.45 5.77
C LYS A 120 15.83 8.10 4.67
N VAL A 121 14.64 7.58 4.48
CA VAL A 121 13.67 8.07 3.49
C VAL A 121 12.68 9.01 4.15
N THR A 122 12.09 8.58 5.26
CA THR A 122 11.08 9.35 6.00
C THR A 122 11.03 8.88 7.45
N GLU A 123 10.33 9.64 8.26
CA GLU A 123 9.90 9.27 9.61
C GLU A 123 8.40 9.49 9.73
N HIS A 124 7.76 8.80 10.66
CA HIS A 124 6.35 8.97 10.95
C HIS A 124 6.08 8.86 12.45
N HIS A 125 5.27 9.77 12.95
CA HIS A 125 4.84 9.83 14.35
C HIS A 125 3.33 9.66 14.43
N GLY A 126 2.87 8.64 15.17
CA GLY A 126 1.46 8.34 15.34
C GLY A 126 1.04 7.02 14.69
N GLY A 127 0.46 6.14 15.51
CA GLY A 127 0.15 4.78 15.10
C GLY A 127 -1.14 4.60 14.31
N TYR A 128 -2.03 5.59 14.26
CA TYR A 128 -3.40 5.41 13.75
C TYR A 128 -3.59 5.86 12.31
N MET A 129 -2.68 6.68 11.82
CA MET A 129 -2.71 7.18 10.45
C MET A 129 -1.70 6.44 9.59
N GLY A 130 -2.06 6.24 8.32
CA GLY A 130 -1.10 5.77 7.32
C GLY A 130 -0.17 6.88 6.85
N PHE A 131 0.91 6.49 6.19
CA PHE A 131 1.86 7.41 5.59
C PHE A 131 2.52 6.80 4.35
N VAL A 132 3.25 7.62 3.60
CA VAL A 132 3.89 7.24 2.35
C VAL A 132 5.39 7.55 2.39
N ALA A 133 6.21 6.58 2.01
CA ALA A 133 7.64 6.73 1.81
C ALA A 133 7.96 6.78 0.31
N ASP A 134 8.54 7.87 -0.20
CA ASP A 134 8.92 8.01 -1.61
C ASP A 134 10.32 7.42 -1.84
N LEU A 135 10.38 6.37 -2.66
CA LEU A 135 11.59 5.63 -2.97
C LEU A 135 12.15 5.94 -4.36
N THR A 136 11.48 6.77 -5.15
CA THR A 136 11.69 6.97 -6.58
C THR A 136 13.16 7.11 -6.98
N ASP A 137 13.87 8.01 -6.32
CA ASP A 137 15.26 8.36 -6.68
C ASP A 137 16.33 7.53 -5.92
N ARG A 138 15.90 6.54 -5.15
CA ARG A 138 16.79 5.77 -4.24
C ARG A 138 16.87 4.28 -4.56
N ILE A 139 16.17 3.83 -5.61
CA ILE A 139 16.15 2.42 -6.04
C ILE A 139 17.49 2.04 -6.65
N ASP A 140 18.09 0.99 -6.14
CA ASP A 140 19.18 0.30 -6.84
C ASP A 140 18.58 -0.62 -7.92
N TRP A 141 18.78 -0.25 -9.17
CA TRP A 141 18.26 -0.98 -10.33
C TRP A 141 19.11 -2.20 -10.72
N ASN A 142 20.31 -2.33 -10.15
CA ASN A 142 21.25 -3.40 -10.49
C ASN A 142 21.34 -4.48 -9.40
N GLY A 143 20.88 -4.17 -8.20
CA GLY A 143 21.02 -5.02 -7.03
C GLY A 143 19.71 -5.38 -6.32
N ASN A 144 19.87 -5.90 -5.11
CA ASN A 144 18.79 -6.02 -4.14
C ASN A 144 18.63 -4.69 -3.42
N ASN A 145 17.40 -4.26 -3.27
CA ASN A 145 17.05 -3.16 -2.38
C ASN A 145 16.69 -3.71 -1.01
N VAL A 146 17.07 -2.99 0.03
CA VAL A 146 16.74 -3.29 1.42
C VAL A 146 15.86 -2.18 1.96
N LEU A 147 14.59 -2.48 2.17
CA LEU A 147 13.66 -1.63 2.91
C LEU A 147 13.75 -2.01 4.38
N ALA A 148 14.20 -1.08 5.22
CA ALA A 148 14.30 -1.28 6.65
C ALA A 148 13.40 -0.28 7.40
N VAL A 149 12.71 -0.75 8.43
CA VAL A 149 11.81 0.06 9.25
C VAL A 149 12.16 -0.16 10.72
N ARG A 150 12.60 0.91 11.37
CA ARG A 150 12.79 0.94 12.82
C ARG A 150 11.51 1.43 13.46
N VAL A 151 10.88 0.60 14.26
CA VAL A 151 9.63 0.93 14.96
C VAL A 151 9.93 1.13 16.44
N SER A 152 9.49 2.25 17.00
CA SER A 152 9.55 2.53 18.44
C SER A 152 8.14 2.45 19.04
N ALA A 153 8.02 1.63 20.08
CA ALA A 153 6.88 1.59 20.98
C ALA A 153 7.14 2.34 22.30
N GLU A 154 8.32 2.99 22.42
CA GLU A 154 8.68 3.75 23.61
C GLU A 154 7.64 4.85 23.88
N PRO A 155 7.29 5.07 25.15
CA PRO A 155 6.35 6.12 25.50
C PRO A 155 6.82 7.49 25.02
N ASP A 156 5.98 8.15 24.23
CA ASP A 156 6.22 9.47 23.71
C ASP A 156 5.02 10.38 24.04
N PRO A 157 5.19 11.38 24.93
CA PRO A 157 4.09 12.25 25.34
C PRO A 157 3.57 13.15 24.20
N LEU A 158 4.31 13.30 23.10
CA LEU A 158 3.93 14.11 21.95
C LEU A 158 3.18 13.31 20.89
N THR A 159 3.24 11.98 20.95
CA THR A 159 2.58 11.10 19.99
C THR A 159 1.40 10.37 20.65
N PRO A 160 0.17 10.48 20.14
CA PRO A 160 -0.97 9.75 20.66
C PRO A 160 -0.73 8.23 20.74
N PRO A 161 -1.15 7.59 21.85
CA PRO A 161 -1.98 8.10 22.94
C PRO A 161 -1.25 8.94 24.00
N GLY A 162 0.06 9.18 23.90
CA GLY A 162 0.80 10.13 24.73
C GLY A 162 1.07 9.69 26.17
N LYS A 163 0.78 8.42 26.51
CA LYS A 163 0.95 7.84 27.84
C LYS A 163 1.60 6.46 27.75
N PRO A 164 2.36 6.06 28.76
CA PRO A 164 2.82 4.67 28.88
C PRO A 164 1.62 3.71 28.93
N GLN A 165 1.76 2.53 28.33
CA GLN A 165 0.66 1.55 28.23
C GLN A 165 0.15 1.08 29.61
N ASP A 166 1.02 1.04 30.62
CA ASP A 166 0.63 0.66 31.98
C ASP A 166 -0.24 1.69 32.71
N LYS A 167 -0.40 2.89 32.12
CA LYS A 167 -1.23 4.01 32.63
C LYS A 167 -2.52 4.19 31.85
N MET A 168 -2.84 3.27 30.94
CA MET A 168 -4.04 3.32 30.12
C MET A 168 -5.02 2.21 30.53
N ASP A 169 -6.29 2.41 30.22
CA ASP A 169 -7.38 1.45 30.37
C ASP A 169 -7.61 0.59 29.12
N PHE A 170 -6.74 0.74 28.11
CA PHE A 170 -6.68 -0.07 26.90
C PHE A 170 -5.22 -0.36 26.51
N TYR A 171 -5.04 -1.34 25.63
CA TYR A 171 -3.74 -1.71 25.07
C TYR A 171 -3.73 -1.50 23.57
N TYR A 172 -2.56 -1.13 23.04
CA TYR A 172 -2.28 -1.16 21.61
C TYR A 172 -1.11 -2.11 21.34
N TYR A 173 -1.14 -2.71 20.19
CA TYR A 173 -0.07 -3.59 19.73
C TYR A 173 0.88 -2.81 18.83
N SER A 174 2.16 -2.82 19.19
CA SER A 174 3.20 -2.11 18.46
C SER A 174 3.73 -2.98 17.32
N GLY A 175 4.16 -2.33 16.22
CA GLY A 175 4.69 -2.99 15.04
C GLY A 175 4.08 -2.44 13.76
N ILE A 176 4.35 -3.08 12.63
CA ILE A 176 3.68 -2.82 11.36
C ILE A 176 2.38 -3.64 11.35
N TYR A 177 1.32 -3.07 11.94
CA TYR A 177 0.11 -3.81 12.28
C TYR A 177 -1.01 -3.73 11.23
N ARG A 178 -0.71 -3.07 10.09
CA ARG A 178 -1.57 -2.99 8.90
C ARG A 178 -0.77 -3.28 7.65
N ASP A 179 -1.44 -3.28 6.51
CA ASP A 179 -0.86 -3.60 5.22
C ASP A 179 0.20 -2.59 4.76
N VAL A 180 1.15 -3.12 4.01
CA VAL A 180 2.16 -2.34 3.30
C VAL A 180 2.07 -2.65 1.80
N ARG A 181 2.02 -1.60 0.99
CA ARG A 181 1.90 -1.72 -0.47
C ARG A 181 2.91 -0.82 -1.17
N MET A 182 3.52 -1.31 -2.23
CA MET A 182 4.27 -0.48 -3.13
C MET A 182 3.35 0.00 -4.24
N VAL A 183 3.28 1.31 -4.43
CA VAL A 183 2.47 1.95 -5.48
C VAL A 183 3.40 2.54 -6.53
N ILE A 184 3.24 2.11 -7.76
CA ILE A 184 4.04 2.53 -8.91
C ILE A 184 3.12 3.30 -9.85
N THR A 185 3.50 4.53 -10.19
CA THR A 185 2.71 5.40 -11.07
C THR A 185 3.59 6.03 -12.14
N ASP A 186 2.96 6.58 -13.16
CA ASP A 186 3.63 7.51 -14.06
C ASP A 186 4.03 8.79 -13.31
N LYS A 187 4.87 9.62 -13.92
CA LYS A 187 5.26 10.94 -13.38
C LYS A 187 4.12 11.96 -13.44
N VAL A 188 3.07 11.65 -14.18
CA VAL A 188 1.79 12.37 -14.15
C VAL A 188 0.76 11.43 -13.53
N TYR A 189 0.22 11.79 -12.38
CA TYR A 189 -0.58 10.88 -11.58
C TYR A 189 -1.60 11.59 -10.71
N ILE A 190 -2.68 10.89 -10.37
CA ILE A 190 -3.59 11.30 -9.29
C ILE A 190 -2.85 11.10 -7.98
N THR A 191 -2.78 12.14 -7.17
CA THR A 191 -1.98 12.18 -5.96
C THR A 191 -2.51 11.27 -4.85
N ASP A 192 -1.71 11.07 -3.83
CA ASP A 192 -2.11 10.41 -2.59
C ASP A 192 -2.47 11.48 -1.55
N PRO A 193 -3.67 11.46 -0.95
CA PRO A 193 -4.10 12.49 0.00
C PRO A 193 -3.22 12.55 1.26
N LEU A 194 -2.66 11.42 1.71
CA LEU A 194 -1.78 11.39 2.89
C LEU A 194 -0.43 12.05 2.61
N GLN A 195 0.07 11.91 1.37
CA GLN A 195 1.36 12.50 0.99
C GLN A 195 1.26 13.98 0.65
N GLU A 196 0.14 14.39 0.05
CA GLU A 196 -0.05 15.79 -0.35
C GLU A 196 -0.30 16.72 0.82
N ASP A 197 -0.87 16.21 1.92
CA ASP A 197 -1.21 16.96 3.13
C ASP A 197 -2.06 18.23 2.84
N ILE A 198 -2.99 18.11 1.89
CA ILE A 198 -3.91 19.18 1.52
C ILE A 198 -5.22 18.98 2.27
N VAL A 199 -5.59 19.95 3.10
CA VAL A 199 -6.86 19.93 3.85
C VAL A 199 -8.04 19.87 2.89
N ALA A 200 -8.91 18.89 3.05
CA ALA A 200 -10.06 18.63 2.20
C ALA A 200 -9.71 18.56 0.70
N GLY A 201 -8.55 17.95 0.40
CA GLY A 201 -8.02 17.82 -0.95
C GLY A 201 -6.96 16.73 -1.06
N GLY A 202 -6.25 16.70 -2.18
CA GLY A 202 -5.34 15.63 -2.53
C GLY A 202 -6.10 14.38 -3.00
N GLY A 203 -5.51 13.60 -3.91
CA GLY A 203 -6.15 12.42 -4.47
C GLY A 203 -7.51 12.71 -5.12
N GLN A 204 -8.50 11.93 -4.76
CA GLN A 204 -9.89 12.14 -5.12
C GLN A 204 -10.69 12.55 -3.87
N PHE A 205 -11.26 13.72 -3.89
CA PHE A 205 -12.09 14.25 -2.83
C PHE A 205 -13.54 14.33 -3.29
N VAL A 206 -14.44 13.64 -2.58
CA VAL A 206 -15.84 13.51 -2.95
C VAL A 206 -16.71 14.14 -1.88
N THR A 207 -17.62 15.01 -2.28
CA THR A 207 -18.65 15.60 -1.41
C THR A 207 -20.05 15.39 -2.00
N TYR A 208 -21.04 15.44 -1.14
CA TYR A 208 -22.44 15.27 -1.49
C TYR A 208 -23.23 16.49 -1.03
N PRO A 209 -23.23 17.60 -1.82
CA PRO A 209 -23.88 18.84 -1.43
C PRO A 209 -25.42 18.73 -1.36
N GLU A 210 -26.00 17.73 -2.00
CA GLU A 210 -27.43 17.49 -1.97
C GLU A 210 -27.70 15.98 -1.92
N VAL A 211 -28.41 15.52 -0.89
CA VAL A 211 -28.90 14.15 -0.78
C VAL A 211 -30.34 14.17 -0.30
N THR A 212 -31.25 13.66 -1.11
CA THR A 212 -32.67 13.52 -0.81
C THR A 212 -33.08 12.05 -1.04
N LYS A 213 -34.35 11.72 -0.80
CA LYS A 213 -34.88 10.39 -1.09
C LYS A 213 -34.81 10.04 -2.59
N ASP A 214 -34.98 11.03 -3.45
CA ASP A 214 -35.14 10.84 -4.88
C ASP A 214 -33.94 11.30 -5.70
N LYS A 215 -32.98 12.03 -5.09
CA LYS A 215 -31.86 12.62 -5.78
C LYS A 215 -30.63 12.76 -4.88
N ALA A 216 -29.48 12.50 -5.45
CA ALA A 216 -28.18 12.84 -4.87
C ALA A 216 -27.33 13.61 -5.89
N ARG A 217 -26.54 14.56 -5.41
CA ARG A 217 -25.51 15.25 -6.19
C ARG A 217 -24.15 14.92 -5.60
N ALA A 218 -23.29 14.30 -6.37
CA ALA A 218 -21.88 14.11 -6.02
C ALA A 218 -21.06 15.22 -6.69
N HIS A 219 -20.13 15.80 -5.93
CA HIS A 219 -19.09 16.69 -6.42
C HIS A 219 -17.74 16.00 -6.22
N LEU A 220 -16.99 15.81 -7.31
CA LEU A 220 -15.69 15.16 -7.32
C LEU A 220 -14.61 16.19 -7.64
N ALA A 221 -13.58 16.25 -6.80
CA ALA A 221 -12.36 17.00 -7.08
C ALA A 221 -11.19 16.02 -7.17
N THR A 222 -10.48 16.03 -8.28
CA THR A 222 -9.32 15.15 -8.52
C THR A 222 -8.06 16.00 -8.58
N HIS A 223 -7.12 15.72 -7.67
CA HIS A 223 -5.83 16.39 -7.65
C HIS A 223 -4.81 15.57 -8.46
N VAL A 224 -4.23 16.20 -9.48
CA VAL A 224 -3.23 15.59 -10.36
C VAL A 224 -1.91 16.34 -10.21
N ARG A 225 -0.81 15.59 -10.13
CA ARG A 225 0.56 16.14 -10.11
C ARG A 225 1.30 15.75 -11.37
N ASN A 226 2.03 16.70 -11.93
CA ASN A 226 2.98 16.49 -13.02
C ASN A 226 4.41 16.68 -12.50
N LEU A 227 5.19 15.61 -12.48
CA LEU A 227 6.61 15.59 -12.12
C LEU A 227 7.52 15.59 -13.35
N THR A 228 6.99 15.83 -14.53
CA THR A 228 7.81 16.01 -15.76
C THR A 228 8.19 17.47 -15.92
N ASP A 229 9.20 17.74 -16.73
CA ASP A 229 9.72 19.09 -17.05
C ASP A 229 8.91 19.78 -18.14
N LYS A 230 7.78 19.19 -18.59
CA LYS A 230 6.96 19.69 -19.71
C LYS A 230 5.51 19.83 -19.27
N ASP A 231 4.83 20.82 -19.83
CA ASP A 231 3.38 20.91 -19.70
C ASP A 231 2.71 19.68 -20.31
N GLN A 232 1.68 19.20 -19.62
CA GLN A 232 0.90 18.04 -20.02
C GLN A 232 -0.57 18.42 -20.19
N THR A 233 -1.18 17.97 -21.26
CA THR A 233 -2.64 18.06 -21.44
C THR A 233 -3.26 16.75 -20.98
N LEU A 234 -4.26 16.82 -20.11
CA LEU A 234 -4.89 15.66 -19.49
C LEU A 234 -6.39 15.71 -19.66
N SER A 235 -7.02 14.55 -19.81
CA SER A 235 -8.43 14.34 -19.58
C SER A 235 -8.63 13.51 -18.32
N VAL A 236 -9.50 13.95 -17.42
CA VAL A 236 -9.83 13.25 -16.17
C VAL A 236 -11.25 12.72 -16.29
N PHE A 237 -11.36 11.41 -16.46
CA PHE A 237 -12.64 10.72 -16.50
C PHE A 237 -13.04 10.22 -15.11
N SER A 238 -14.22 10.58 -14.67
CA SER A 238 -14.80 10.13 -13.41
C SER A 238 -16.08 9.35 -13.67
N GLN A 239 -16.18 8.18 -13.07
CA GLN A 239 -17.36 7.32 -13.18
C GLN A 239 -17.91 6.99 -11.80
N LEU A 240 -19.21 7.10 -11.65
CA LEU A 240 -19.95 6.57 -10.51
C LEU A 240 -20.53 5.22 -10.92
N VAL A 241 -20.20 4.19 -10.17
CA VAL A 241 -20.66 2.83 -10.46
C VAL A 241 -21.50 2.28 -9.31
N ASP A 242 -22.46 1.40 -9.63
CA ASP A 242 -23.22 0.68 -8.62
C ASP A 242 -22.44 -0.51 -8.03
N SER A 243 -23.05 -1.22 -7.09
CA SER A 243 -22.43 -2.39 -6.44
C SER A 243 -22.20 -3.58 -7.40
N ALA A 244 -22.83 -3.58 -8.57
CA ALA A 244 -22.62 -4.59 -9.62
C ALA A 244 -21.59 -4.16 -10.67
N GLY A 245 -21.03 -2.94 -10.54
CA GLY A 245 -20.04 -2.39 -11.45
C GLY A 245 -20.62 -1.67 -12.68
N HIS A 246 -21.93 -1.42 -12.72
CA HIS A 246 -22.53 -0.66 -13.83
C HIS A 246 -22.32 0.83 -13.63
N VAL A 247 -21.93 1.51 -14.70
CA VAL A 247 -21.78 2.97 -14.69
C VAL A 247 -23.17 3.61 -14.64
N ILE A 248 -23.40 4.41 -13.59
CA ILE A 248 -24.66 5.15 -13.38
C ILE A 248 -24.55 6.64 -13.67
N ALA A 249 -23.35 7.19 -13.64
CA ALA A 249 -23.03 8.54 -14.06
C ALA A 249 -21.54 8.67 -14.40
N GLU A 250 -21.22 9.59 -15.31
CA GLU A 250 -19.83 9.89 -15.69
C GLU A 250 -19.67 11.39 -15.98
N ALA A 251 -18.44 11.86 -15.83
CA ALA A 251 -18.02 13.24 -16.14
C ALA A 251 -16.57 13.25 -16.64
N GLU A 252 -16.27 14.19 -17.56
CA GLU A 252 -14.94 14.52 -18.05
C GLU A 252 -14.54 15.93 -17.63
#